data_92aee0d1c21eb90d7ef4d187bc39c432
#
_entry.id   92aee0d1c21eb90d7ef4d187bc39c432
#
_cell.length_a   1.000
_cell.length_b   1.000
_cell.length_c   1.000
_cell.angle_alpha   90.00
_cell.angle_beta   90.00
_cell.angle_gamma   90.00
#
_symmetry.space_group_name_H-M   'P 1'
#
loop_
_entity.id
_entity.type
_entity.pdbx_description
1 polymer ?
#
loop_
_entity_poly.entity_id
_entity_poly.type
_entity_poly.pdbx_seq_one_letter_code
_entity_poly.pdbx_strand_id
1 'polypeptide(L)'
;MHELERDLEEYFAKRMKAAGILTYKFTSPGQAGVPDRILITDGRVLFVELKAPGKKPRPLQTETVRRMRKRGAYCYCISTREQVDRLLYNLAEAWDYPNEGDYDPI
;
A
#
# COMPACT_ATOMS: atom_id res chain seq x y z
N MET A 1 2.24 -22.98 -3.93
CA MET A 1 3.46 -22.21 -4.18
C MET A 1 3.30 -20.83 -3.53
N HIS A 2 4.30 -20.38 -2.81
CA HIS A 2 4.24 -19.09 -2.16
C HIS A 2 4.57 -17.98 -3.15
N GLU A 3 3.77 -16.93 -3.12
CA GLU A 3 4.07 -15.73 -3.87
C GLU A 3 5.23 -15.01 -3.21
N LEU A 4 6.22 -14.61 -4.01
CA LEU A 4 7.33 -13.81 -3.52
C LEU A 4 6.90 -12.35 -3.49
N GLU A 5 7.45 -11.59 -2.55
CA GLU A 5 7.17 -10.15 -2.45
C GLU A 5 7.49 -9.43 -3.76
N ARG A 6 8.59 -9.83 -4.42
CA ARG A 6 8.97 -9.28 -5.73
C ARG A 6 7.90 -9.49 -6.78
N ASP A 7 7.26 -10.68 -6.80
CA ASP A 7 6.21 -10.97 -7.77
C ASP A 7 4.97 -10.12 -7.51
N LEU A 8 4.65 -9.91 -6.24
CA LEU A 8 3.56 -9.03 -5.84
C LEU A 8 3.84 -7.59 -6.23
N GLU A 9 5.08 -7.12 -6.05
CA GLU A 9 5.48 -5.78 -6.45
C GLU A 9 5.34 -5.57 -7.96
N GLU A 10 5.74 -6.54 -8.75
CA GLU A 10 5.60 -6.49 -10.21
C GLU A 10 4.14 -6.44 -10.62
N TYR A 11 3.31 -7.29 -10.02
CA TYR A 11 1.88 -7.30 -10.28
C TYR A 11 1.24 -5.96 -9.92
N PHE A 12 1.56 -5.46 -8.74
CA PHE A 12 1.07 -4.17 -8.25
C PHE A 12 1.41 -3.04 -9.23
N ALA A 13 2.68 -2.91 -9.60
CA ALA A 13 3.13 -1.85 -10.49
C ALA A 13 2.45 -1.92 -11.86
N LYS A 14 2.32 -3.13 -12.41
CA LYS A 14 1.66 -3.35 -13.69
C LYS A 14 0.19 -2.96 -13.64
N ARG A 15 -0.51 -3.40 -12.60
CA ARG A 15 -1.94 -3.12 -12.47
C ARG A 15 -2.21 -1.63 -12.26
N MET A 16 -1.39 -0.96 -11.46
CA MET A 16 -1.56 0.47 -11.21
C MET A 16 -1.30 1.26 -12.50
N LYS A 17 -0.25 0.93 -13.23
CA LYS A 17 0.05 1.57 -14.50
C LYS A 17 -1.09 1.38 -15.51
N ALA A 18 -1.62 0.18 -15.63
CA ALA A 18 -2.73 -0.11 -16.54
C ALA A 18 -3.99 0.67 -16.17
N ALA A 19 -4.19 0.98 -14.90
CA ALA A 19 -5.33 1.76 -14.42
C ALA A 19 -5.09 3.28 -14.46
N GLY A 20 -3.92 3.73 -14.93
CA GLY A 20 -3.60 5.15 -15.00
C GLY A 20 -3.26 5.78 -13.66
N ILE A 21 -2.90 4.98 -12.67
CA ILE A 21 -2.54 5.46 -11.33
C ILE A 21 -1.03 5.63 -11.26
N LEU A 22 -0.58 6.80 -10.81
CA LEU A 22 0.84 7.02 -10.56
C LEU A 22 1.27 6.30 -9.30
N THR A 23 2.38 5.58 -9.38
CA THR A 23 2.98 4.96 -8.22
C THR A 23 4.49 5.14 -8.25
N TYR A 24 5.05 5.45 -7.09
CA TYR A 24 6.47 5.62 -6.89
C TYR A 24 6.93 4.80 -5.71
N LYS A 25 8.18 4.35 -5.75
CA LYS A 25 8.80 3.80 -4.56
C LYS A 25 9.05 4.94 -3.58
N PHE A 26 8.79 4.67 -2.32
CA PHE A 26 8.96 5.66 -1.27
C PHE A 26 10.05 5.21 -0.31
N THR A 27 11.07 6.04 -0.17
CA THR A 27 12.11 5.84 0.84
C THR A 27 12.27 7.14 1.60
N SER A 28 12.59 7.02 2.88
CA SER A 28 12.84 8.17 3.74
C SER A 28 14.24 8.00 4.36
N PRO A 29 15.27 8.63 3.76
CA PRO A 29 16.62 8.52 4.30
C PRO A 29 16.68 9.00 5.75
N GLY A 30 17.32 8.23 6.60
CA GLY A 30 17.44 8.56 8.02
C GLY A 30 16.21 8.23 8.87
N GLN A 31 15.12 7.77 8.28
CA GLN A 31 13.91 7.41 9.01
C GLN A 31 13.34 6.09 8.43
N ALA A 32 13.59 5.00 9.13
CA ALA A 32 13.07 3.70 8.72
C ALA A 32 11.57 3.57 9.06
N GLY A 33 10.91 2.60 8.45
CA GLY A 33 9.54 2.23 8.81
C GLY A 33 8.45 2.85 7.96
N VAL A 34 8.77 3.69 6.97
CA VAL A 34 7.75 4.21 6.07
C VAL A 34 7.28 3.11 5.12
N PRO A 35 6.01 3.16 4.65
CA PRO A 35 5.55 2.26 3.60
C PRO A 35 6.38 2.44 2.32
N ASP A 36 6.53 1.38 1.52
CA ASP A 36 7.46 1.42 0.40
C ASP A 36 6.91 2.00 -0.90
N ARG A 37 5.61 2.31 -0.97
CA ARG A 37 4.97 2.83 -2.17
C ARG A 37 4.07 4.03 -1.88
N ILE A 38 4.05 4.97 -2.83
CA ILE A 38 3.08 6.07 -2.87
C ILE A 38 2.21 5.88 -4.10
N LEU A 39 0.90 6.03 -3.94
CA LEU A 39 -0.06 6.07 -5.04
C LEU A 39 -0.69 7.45 -5.11
N ILE A 40 -0.83 7.97 -6.33
CA ILE A 40 -1.48 9.25 -6.55
C ILE A 40 -2.54 9.05 -7.62
N THR A 41 -3.79 9.33 -7.28
CA THR A 41 -4.92 9.21 -8.19
C THR A 41 -6.09 10.09 -7.75
N ASP A 42 -6.67 10.81 -8.68
CA ASP A 42 -7.92 11.57 -8.49
C ASP A 42 -7.94 12.40 -7.21
N GLY A 43 -6.87 13.14 -6.96
CA GLY A 43 -6.78 14.02 -5.78
C GLY A 43 -6.48 13.30 -4.49
N ARG A 44 -6.20 12.00 -4.51
CA ARG A 44 -5.87 11.21 -3.33
C ARG A 44 -4.41 10.78 -3.38
N VAL A 45 -3.79 10.75 -2.21
CA VAL A 45 -2.43 10.24 -2.04
C VAL A 45 -2.50 9.12 -1.01
N LEU A 46 -2.09 7.92 -1.39
CA LEU A 46 -2.12 6.74 -0.54
C LEU A 46 -0.70 6.18 -0.38
N PHE A 47 -0.47 5.58 0.78
CA PHE A 47 0.78 4.87 1.05
C PHE A 47 0.49 3.39 1.14
N VAL A 48 1.31 2.57 0.50
CA VAL A 48 1.10 1.12 0.46
C VAL A 48 2.39 0.41 0.83
N GLU A 49 2.25 -0.56 1.74
CA GLU A 49 3.32 -1.49 2.08
C GLU A 49 2.99 -2.84 1.45
N LEU A 50 3.90 -3.38 0.65
CA LEU A 50 3.76 -4.69 0.04
C LEU A 50 4.57 -5.70 0.84
N LYS A 51 3.93 -6.77 1.29
CA LYS A 51 4.56 -7.84 2.07
C LYS A 51 4.28 -9.19 1.43
N ALA A 52 5.23 -10.10 1.51
CA ALA A 52 4.96 -11.49 1.14
C ALA A 52 3.89 -12.05 2.09
N PRO A 53 3.03 -12.97 1.61
CA PRO A 53 2.03 -13.59 2.47
C PRO A 53 2.66 -14.19 3.73
N GLY A 54 2.04 -13.95 4.88
CA GLY A 54 2.49 -14.46 6.16
C GLY A 54 3.56 -13.61 6.85
N LYS A 55 4.13 -12.63 6.16
CA LYS A 55 5.07 -11.70 6.79
C LYS A 55 4.32 -10.56 7.47
N LYS A 56 4.82 -10.15 8.63
CA LYS A 56 4.22 -9.08 9.42
C LYS A 56 5.10 -7.83 9.37
N PRO A 57 4.49 -6.65 9.50
CA PRO A 57 5.26 -5.41 9.64
C PRO A 57 6.14 -5.46 10.89
N ARG A 58 7.30 -4.83 10.82
CA ARG A 58 8.16 -4.69 11.99
C ARG A 58 7.56 -3.66 12.94
N PRO A 59 7.88 -3.73 14.25
CA PRO A 59 7.37 -2.76 15.22
C PRO A 59 7.64 -1.31 14.84
N LEU A 60 8.81 -1.00 14.29
CA LEU A 60 9.13 0.35 13.85
C LEU A 60 8.20 0.82 12.74
N GLN A 61 7.86 -0.04 11.78
CA GLN A 61 6.94 0.30 10.72
C GLN A 61 5.54 0.53 11.26
N THR A 62 5.08 -0.31 12.18
CA THR A 62 3.77 -0.14 12.83
C THR A 62 3.70 1.23 13.52
N GLU A 63 4.75 1.61 14.23
CA GLU A 63 4.79 2.90 14.91
C GLU A 63 4.82 4.08 13.92
N THR A 64 5.62 3.97 12.87
CA THR A 64 5.70 5.01 11.84
C THR A 64 4.36 5.22 11.17
N VAL A 65 3.69 4.13 10.77
CA VAL A 65 2.38 4.19 10.13
C VAL A 65 1.34 4.77 11.09
N ARG A 66 1.38 4.40 12.36
CA ARG A 66 0.48 4.98 13.36
C ARG A 66 0.60 6.49 13.39
N ARG A 67 1.82 7.01 13.37
CA ARG A 67 2.09 8.46 13.36
C ARG A 67 1.56 9.12 12.08
N MET A 68 1.73 8.45 10.95
CA MET A 68 1.25 8.94 9.66
C MET A 68 -0.29 9.02 9.65
N ARG A 69 -0.94 7.95 10.09
CA ARG A 69 -2.40 7.88 10.15
C ARG A 69 -2.98 8.93 11.10
N LYS A 70 -2.32 9.15 12.22
CA LYS A 70 -2.75 10.16 13.19
C LYS A 70 -2.76 11.55 12.59
N ARG A 71 -1.95 11.79 11.57
CA ARG A 71 -1.87 13.08 10.87
C ARG A 71 -2.65 13.11 9.57
N GLY A 72 -3.50 12.12 9.36
CA GLY A 72 -4.41 12.10 8.23
C GLY A 72 -3.95 11.33 7.01
N ALA A 73 -2.79 10.68 7.06
CA ALA A 73 -2.34 9.86 5.95
C ALA A 73 -3.06 8.51 5.95
N TYR A 74 -3.32 7.98 4.75
CA TYR A 74 -3.91 6.66 4.58
C TYR A 74 -2.83 5.68 4.16
N CYS A 75 -2.69 4.61 4.93
CA CYS A 75 -1.66 3.59 4.72
C CYS A 75 -2.32 2.22 4.66
N TYR A 76 -1.91 1.41 3.68
CA TYR A 76 -2.49 0.09 3.42
C TYR A 76 -1.38 -0.94 3.37
N CYS A 77 -1.62 -2.11 3.93
CA CYS A 77 -0.70 -3.23 3.83
C CYS A 77 -1.35 -4.32 2.97
N ILE A 78 -0.63 -4.75 1.93
CA ILE A 78 -1.14 -5.68 0.95
C ILE A 78 -0.16 -6.84 0.82
N SER A 79 -0.68 -8.07 0.87
CA SER A 79 0.12 -9.28 0.74
C SER A 79 -0.37 -10.23 -0.34
N THR A 80 -1.48 -9.91 -1.02
CA THR A 80 -2.06 -10.78 -2.04
C THR A 80 -2.47 -9.99 -3.28
N ARG A 81 -2.54 -10.68 -4.41
CA ARG A 81 -3.03 -10.09 -5.67
C ARG A 81 -4.49 -9.68 -5.55
N GLU A 82 -5.28 -10.45 -4.83
CA GLU A 82 -6.70 -10.14 -4.59
C GLU A 82 -6.86 -8.80 -3.88
N GLN A 83 -5.96 -8.49 -2.95
CA GLN A 83 -5.99 -7.20 -2.27
C GLN A 83 -5.58 -6.06 -3.20
N VAL A 84 -4.65 -6.28 -4.12
CA VAL A 84 -4.31 -5.29 -5.15
C VAL A 84 -5.55 -4.99 -6.00
N ASP A 85 -6.23 -6.03 -6.46
CA ASP A 85 -7.42 -5.89 -7.28
C ASP A 85 -8.54 -5.19 -6.52
N ARG A 86 -8.71 -5.50 -5.25
CA ARG A 86 -9.68 -4.84 -4.37
C ARG A 86 -9.38 -3.36 -4.23
N LEU A 87 -8.10 -3.01 -4.07
CA LEU A 87 -7.72 -1.60 -3.96
C LEU A 87 -8.07 -0.83 -5.23
N LEU A 88 -7.78 -1.41 -6.39
CA LEU A 88 -8.15 -0.81 -7.67
C LEU A 88 -9.65 -0.63 -7.80
N TYR A 89 -10.41 -1.66 -7.46
CA TYR A 89 -11.87 -1.62 -7.51
C TYR A 89 -12.40 -0.51 -6.59
N ASN A 90 -11.93 -0.46 -5.37
CA ASN A 90 -12.38 0.53 -4.39
C ASN A 90 -12.03 1.95 -4.81
N LEU A 91 -10.84 2.16 -5.39
CA LEU A 91 -10.44 3.48 -5.88
C LEU A 91 -11.28 3.93 -7.07
N ALA A 92 -11.73 3.01 -7.91
CA ALA A 92 -12.57 3.32 -9.07
C ALA A 92 -14.02 3.61 -8.68
N GLU A 93 -14.53 2.97 -7.62
CA GLU A 93 -15.95 3.03 -7.26
C GLU A 93 -16.33 4.22 -6.39
N ALA A 94 -15.38 4.82 -5.67
CA ALA A 94 -15.68 5.89 -4.74
C ALA A 94 -14.60 6.95 -4.74
N TRP A 95 -14.98 8.18 -4.42
CA TRP A 95 -14.04 9.30 -4.27
C TRP A 95 -13.32 9.28 -2.93
N ASP A 96 -13.87 8.58 -1.94
CA ASP A 96 -13.27 8.48 -0.63
C ASP A 96 -12.08 7.52 -0.64
N TYR A 97 -11.27 7.62 0.41
CA TYR A 97 -10.19 6.66 0.62
C TYR A 97 -10.78 5.31 1.01
N PRO A 98 -10.27 4.20 0.44
CA PRO A 98 -10.68 2.87 0.88
C PRO A 98 -10.45 2.67 2.39
N ASN A 99 -11.25 1.82 3.01
CA ASN A 99 -11.12 1.53 4.42
C ASN A 99 -9.84 0.73 4.67
N GLU A 100 -8.94 1.27 5.46
CA GLU A 100 -7.67 0.62 5.78
C GLU A 100 -7.85 -0.74 6.45
N GLY A 101 -8.97 -0.93 7.17
CA GLY A 101 -9.29 -2.19 7.83
C GLY A 101 -9.65 -3.33 6.89
N ASP A 102 -9.88 -3.05 5.61
CA ASP A 102 -10.15 -4.10 4.61
C ASP A 102 -8.86 -4.75 4.08
N TYR A 103 -7.72 -4.31 4.56
CA TYR A 103 -6.40 -4.79 4.18
C TYR A 103 -5.67 -5.34 5.40
N ASP A 104 -4.42 -5.78 5.21
CA ASP A 104 -3.68 -6.37 6.30
C ASP A 104 -3.36 -5.36 7.41
N PRO A 105 -3.26 -5.80 8.68
CA PRO A 105 -2.81 -4.92 9.77
C PRO A 105 -1.39 -4.42 9.53
N ILE A 106 -1.14 -3.23 10.02
CA ILE A 106 0.18 -2.64 9.87
C ILE A 106 0.61 -1.89 11.14
#